data_b6de9ed6fba0a5e78c230c2cdc5dbe62
#
_entry.id   b6de9ed6fba0a5e78c230c2cdc5dbe62
#
_cell.length_a   1.000
_cell.length_b   1.000
_cell.length_c   1.000
_cell.angle_alpha   90.00
_cell.angle_beta   90.00
_cell.angle_gamma   90.00
#
_symmetry.space_group_name_H-M   'P 1'
#
loop_
_entity.id
_entity.type
_entity.pdbx_description
1 polymer ?
#
loop_
_entity_poly.entity_id
_entity_poly.type
_entity_poly.pdbx_seq_one_letter_code
_entity_poly.pdbx_strand_id
1 'polypeptide(L)'
;FPRKKESHKYVFMKKKKLIPCIIAIVAIVLLGIAGVKLYQLMFGGAVKVQTADIISAIAQMKLQLIIGAVILIAGIVILIIGLRKKDENLKDLLKVQGIVAMVLAVVITVNTVCFGPQYSNLSTVLSGTTAISEEHINESLEAAEAIADEGITLLKNEGNALPLASGTKLNVFGWSSVAPVYGGAGSGSSDSSKAASLLDGLHEAGFETNTELENFYTNFRSERPSISFFGVDFTIPEPTMEEFQNANIFENAKAFSDTALVVIGRSSGEGSDLAMNLSDDNNFTIGENGEHVTFSTQEDDLDAEKSYLELSNREIAML
;
A
#
# COMPACT_ATOMS: atom_id res chain seq x y z
N PHE A 1 2.01 15.52 -64.39
CA PHE A 1 1.94 14.86 -63.06
C PHE A 1 2.84 15.58 -62.02
N PRO A 2 2.29 16.48 -61.16
CA PRO A 2 3.03 16.88 -59.96
C PRO A 2 2.24 16.80 -58.66
N ARG A 3 1.19 15.95 -58.51
CA ARG A 3 0.40 15.93 -57.27
C ARG A 3 0.89 14.98 -56.15
N LYS A 4 1.84 14.12 -56.41
CA LYS A 4 2.32 13.12 -55.39
C LYS A 4 3.39 13.66 -54.44
N LYS A 5 4.13 14.69 -54.82
CA LYS A 5 5.21 15.25 -53.94
C LYS A 5 4.70 16.19 -52.87
N GLU A 6 3.57 16.87 -53.06
CA GLU A 6 3.01 17.78 -52.04
C GLU A 6 2.33 17.05 -50.90
N SER A 7 1.69 15.91 -51.15
CA SER A 7 1.02 15.14 -50.07
C SER A 7 2.01 14.56 -49.05
N HIS A 8 3.19 14.09 -49.49
CA HIS A 8 4.24 13.62 -48.61
C HIS A 8 4.88 14.72 -47.76
N LYS A 9 5.03 15.90 -48.30
CA LYS A 9 5.60 17.04 -47.58
C LYS A 9 4.65 17.54 -46.48
N TYR A 10 3.32 17.47 -46.70
CA TYR A 10 2.30 17.82 -45.72
C TYR A 10 2.18 16.83 -44.59
N VAL A 11 2.26 15.54 -44.86
CA VAL A 11 2.24 14.46 -43.86
C VAL A 11 3.52 14.49 -42.98
N PHE A 12 4.67 14.79 -43.63
CA PHE A 12 5.95 14.88 -42.90
C PHE A 12 6.01 16.12 -42.01
N MET A 13 5.46 17.25 -42.42
CA MET A 13 5.34 18.46 -41.62
C MET A 13 4.35 18.31 -40.43
N LYS A 14 3.29 17.52 -40.59
CA LYS A 14 2.34 17.18 -39.50
C LYS A 14 3.01 16.34 -38.42
N LYS A 15 3.84 15.36 -38.79
CA LYS A 15 4.59 14.53 -37.83
C LYS A 15 5.64 15.33 -37.06
N LYS A 16 6.36 16.26 -37.71
CA LYS A 16 7.38 17.09 -37.03
C LYS A 16 6.83 18.03 -35.97
N LYS A 17 5.55 18.43 -36.04
CA LYS A 17 4.90 19.33 -35.06
C LYS A 17 4.25 18.59 -33.89
N LEU A 18 3.93 17.29 -34.02
CA LEU A 18 3.35 16.47 -32.97
C LEU A 18 4.43 15.94 -31.98
N ILE A 19 5.63 15.72 -32.46
CA ILE A 19 6.75 15.18 -31.69
C ILE A 19 7.10 16.05 -30.47
N PRO A 20 7.21 17.40 -30.55
CA PRO A 20 7.48 18.22 -29.37
C PRO A 20 6.41 18.15 -28.29
N CYS A 21 5.13 18.03 -28.69
CA CYS A 21 4.04 17.92 -27.70
C CYS A 21 4.07 16.59 -26.96
N ILE A 22 4.35 15.50 -27.68
CA ILE A 22 4.52 14.18 -27.06
C ILE A 22 5.74 14.17 -26.12
N ILE A 23 6.85 14.75 -26.57
CA ILE A 23 8.07 14.88 -25.74
C ILE A 23 7.79 15.71 -24.48
N ALA A 24 7.05 16.81 -24.59
CA ALA A 24 6.67 17.62 -23.43
C ALA A 24 5.79 16.87 -22.43
N ILE A 25 4.81 16.11 -22.91
CA ILE A 25 3.95 15.28 -22.04
C ILE A 25 4.79 14.19 -21.34
N VAL A 26 5.62 13.49 -22.08
CA VAL A 26 6.51 12.46 -21.52
C VAL A 26 7.49 13.08 -20.51
N ALA A 27 8.04 14.27 -20.80
CA ALA A 27 8.91 14.98 -19.88
C ALA A 27 8.20 15.39 -18.57
N ILE A 28 6.95 15.84 -18.65
CA ILE A 28 6.14 16.17 -17.46
C ILE A 28 5.88 14.93 -16.61
N VAL A 29 5.54 13.80 -17.22
CA VAL A 29 5.34 12.53 -16.51
C VAL A 29 6.64 12.05 -15.87
N LEU A 30 7.76 12.11 -16.58
CA LEU A 30 9.08 11.74 -16.05
C LEU A 30 9.54 12.66 -14.93
N LEU A 31 9.26 13.97 -15.03
CA LEU A 31 9.55 14.94 -13.96
C LEU A 31 8.67 14.67 -12.72
N GLY A 32 7.42 14.25 -12.89
CA GLY A 32 6.56 13.84 -11.79
C GLY A 32 7.11 12.61 -11.06
N ILE A 33 7.48 11.58 -11.81
CA ILE A 33 8.09 10.35 -11.25
C ILE A 33 9.43 10.66 -10.56
N ALA A 34 10.27 11.50 -11.20
CA ALA A 34 11.55 11.92 -10.62
C ALA A 34 11.34 12.77 -9.35
N GLY A 35 10.30 13.61 -9.32
CA GLY A 35 9.92 14.40 -8.16
C GLY A 35 9.53 13.53 -6.96
N VAL A 36 8.71 12.50 -7.19
CA VAL A 36 8.33 11.53 -6.14
C VAL A 36 9.55 10.76 -5.64
N LYS A 37 10.42 10.28 -6.53
CA LYS A 37 11.66 9.59 -6.13
C LYS A 37 12.62 10.50 -5.38
N LEU A 38 12.77 11.76 -5.82
CA LEU A 38 13.62 12.75 -5.15
C LEU A 38 13.05 13.08 -3.76
N TYR A 39 11.74 13.21 -3.63
CA TYR A 39 11.06 13.40 -2.36
C TYR A 39 11.33 12.20 -1.41
N GLN A 40 11.16 10.98 -1.88
CA GLN A 40 11.49 9.77 -1.11
C GLN A 40 12.96 9.70 -0.68
N LEU A 41 13.87 10.21 -1.51
CA LEU A 41 15.31 10.24 -1.21
C LEU A 41 15.68 11.34 -0.20
N MET A 42 15.01 12.51 -0.26
CA MET A 42 15.31 13.68 0.57
C MET A 42 14.64 13.64 1.95
N PHE A 43 13.48 13.03 2.04
CA PHE A 43 12.65 12.98 3.27
C PHE A 43 12.50 11.55 3.81
N GLY A 44 13.41 10.68 3.44
CA GLY A 44 13.45 9.25 3.64
C GLY A 44 12.83 8.73 4.91
N GLY A 45 11.55 8.43 4.87
CA GLY A 45 11.23 7.39 5.69
C GLY A 45 9.92 7.22 6.40
N ALA A 46 9.15 8.18 6.79
CA ALA A 46 7.98 7.87 7.61
C ALA A 46 6.81 7.24 6.81
N VAL A 47 6.72 7.54 5.52
CA VAL A 47 5.66 6.99 4.65
C VAL A 47 6.27 6.31 3.43
N LYS A 48 6.20 4.99 3.39
CA LYS A 48 6.59 4.21 2.20
C LYS A 48 5.46 4.25 1.17
N VAL A 49 5.55 5.14 0.18
CA VAL A 49 4.61 5.18 -0.95
C VAL A 49 4.97 4.07 -1.94
N GLN A 50 4.06 3.12 -2.12
CA GLN A 50 4.20 2.02 -3.07
C GLN A 50 3.64 2.41 -4.45
N THR A 51 4.02 1.66 -5.48
CA THR A 51 3.47 1.89 -6.84
C THR A 51 1.95 1.66 -6.88
N ALA A 52 1.45 0.73 -6.08
CA ALA A 52 0.02 0.45 -5.94
C ALA A 52 -0.74 1.67 -5.40
N ASP A 53 -0.19 2.39 -4.43
CA ASP A 53 -0.77 3.60 -3.85
C ASP A 53 -0.94 4.69 -4.90
N ILE A 54 0.07 4.88 -5.76
CA ILE A 54 0.01 5.85 -6.85
C ILE A 54 -1.07 5.47 -7.88
N ILE A 55 -1.18 4.17 -8.21
CA ILE A 55 -2.20 3.66 -9.14
C ILE A 55 -3.59 3.87 -8.55
N SER A 56 -3.79 3.57 -7.28
CA SER A 56 -5.05 3.77 -6.56
C SER A 56 -5.44 5.24 -6.52
N ALA A 57 -4.51 6.13 -6.17
CA ALA A 57 -4.73 7.57 -6.15
C ALA A 57 -5.15 8.11 -7.53
N ILE A 58 -4.48 7.66 -8.60
CA ILE A 58 -4.85 8.02 -9.99
C ILE A 58 -6.25 7.49 -10.33
N ALA A 59 -6.57 6.26 -9.92
CA ALA A 59 -7.87 5.65 -10.18
C ALA A 59 -9.02 6.41 -9.52
N GLN A 60 -8.84 6.90 -8.30
CA GLN A 60 -9.82 7.71 -7.58
C GLN A 60 -10.04 9.08 -8.21
N MET A 61 -9.02 9.66 -8.86
CA MET A 61 -9.10 10.94 -9.55
C MET A 61 -9.39 10.80 -11.05
N LYS A 62 -9.63 9.59 -11.58
CA LYS A 62 -9.71 9.31 -13.03
C LYS A 62 -10.66 10.22 -13.80
N LEU A 63 -11.84 10.50 -13.25
CA LEU A 63 -12.84 11.31 -13.94
C LEU A 63 -12.35 12.75 -14.14
N GLN A 64 -11.81 13.37 -13.11
CA GLN A 64 -11.30 14.73 -13.13
C GLN A 64 -10.07 14.85 -14.05
N LEU A 65 -9.19 13.85 -14.00
CA LEU A 65 -8.01 13.79 -14.88
C LEU A 65 -8.41 13.63 -16.34
N ILE A 66 -9.46 12.84 -16.64
CA ILE A 66 -10.02 12.71 -17.99
C ILE A 66 -10.60 14.05 -18.45
N ILE A 67 -11.37 14.74 -17.61
CA ILE A 67 -11.92 16.07 -17.93
C ILE A 67 -10.80 17.05 -18.25
N GLY A 68 -9.77 17.13 -17.41
CA GLY A 68 -8.59 17.96 -17.65
C GLY A 68 -7.90 17.63 -18.98
N ALA A 69 -7.70 16.35 -19.27
CA ALA A 69 -7.10 15.89 -20.51
C ALA A 69 -7.94 16.26 -21.75
N VAL A 70 -9.27 16.11 -21.69
CA VAL A 70 -10.19 16.49 -22.78
C VAL A 70 -10.11 18.00 -23.05
N ILE A 71 -10.15 18.83 -22.01
CA ILE A 71 -10.02 20.29 -22.14
C ILE A 71 -8.67 20.68 -22.73
N LEU A 72 -7.58 20.02 -22.27
CA LEU A 72 -6.22 20.25 -22.78
C LEU A 72 -6.15 19.92 -24.29
N ILE A 73 -6.65 18.77 -24.69
CA ILE A 73 -6.69 18.35 -26.10
C ILE A 73 -7.52 19.33 -26.94
N ALA A 74 -8.69 19.73 -26.44
CA ALA A 74 -9.53 20.72 -27.12
C ALA A 74 -8.80 22.05 -27.29
N GLY A 75 -8.13 22.54 -26.25
CA GLY A 75 -7.30 23.76 -26.30
C GLY A 75 -6.20 23.69 -27.37
N ILE A 76 -5.48 22.55 -27.41
CA ILE A 76 -4.45 22.30 -28.43
C ILE A 76 -5.05 22.31 -29.86
N VAL A 77 -6.19 21.66 -30.04
CA VAL A 77 -6.89 21.61 -31.35
C VAL A 77 -7.31 23.00 -31.76
N ILE A 78 -7.94 23.77 -30.87
CA ILE A 78 -8.36 25.18 -31.15
C ILE A 78 -7.13 26.02 -31.51
N LEU A 79 -6.04 25.91 -30.79
CA LEU A 79 -4.79 26.62 -31.08
C LEU A 79 -4.26 26.27 -32.49
N ILE A 80 -4.22 24.98 -32.83
CA ILE A 80 -3.78 24.51 -34.15
C ILE A 80 -4.68 25.04 -35.28
N ILE A 81 -5.97 25.04 -35.05
CA ILE A 81 -6.93 25.60 -36.03
C ILE A 81 -6.72 27.11 -36.20
N GLY A 82 -6.56 27.82 -35.07
CA GLY A 82 -6.27 29.26 -35.06
C GLY A 82 -5.03 29.63 -35.87
N LEU A 83 -3.93 28.88 -35.66
CA LEU A 83 -2.65 29.10 -36.36
C LEU A 83 -2.74 28.89 -37.88
N ARG A 84 -3.81 28.29 -38.38
CA ARG A 84 -4.05 28.03 -39.83
C ARG A 84 -4.99 29.01 -40.46
N LYS A 85 -5.62 29.90 -39.68
CA LYS A 85 -6.55 30.89 -40.23
C LYS A 85 -5.77 32.03 -40.90
N LYS A 86 -6.35 32.56 -41.98
CA LYS A 86 -5.81 33.73 -42.73
C LYS A 86 -6.30 35.05 -42.17
N ASP A 87 -7.52 35.05 -41.61
CA ASP A 87 -8.09 36.20 -40.93
C ASP A 87 -7.38 36.40 -39.60
N GLU A 88 -6.69 37.52 -39.42
CA GLU A 88 -5.86 37.80 -38.23
C GLU A 88 -6.71 37.96 -36.97
N ASN A 89 -7.94 38.55 -37.05
CA ASN A 89 -8.81 38.69 -35.89
C ASN A 89 -9.28 37.32 -35.41
N LEU A 90 -9.70 36.45 -36.31
CA LEU A 90 -10.15 35.10 -35.99
C LEU A 90 -8.96 34.23 -35.49
N LYS A 91 -7.80 34.40 -36.08
CA LYS A 91 -6.57 33.72 -35.66
C LYS A 91 -6.20 34.08 -34.25
N ASP A 92 -6.21 35.35 -33.86
CA ASP A 92 -5.84 35.80 -32.53
C ASP A 92 -6.92 35.42 -31.52
N LEU A 93 -8.19 35.50 -31.86
CA LEU A 93 -9.26 34.99 -31.00
C LEU A 93 -9.07 33.50 -30.67
N LEU A 94 -8.87 32.66 -31.70
CA LEU A 94 -8.72 31.21 -31.50
C LEU A 94 -7.40 30.86 -30.75
N LYS A 95 -6.33 31.63 -30.93
CA LYS A 95 -5.11 31.45 -30.14
C LYS A 95 -5.37 31.73 -28.65
N VAL A 96 -6.01 32.85 -28.34
CA VAL A 96 -6.33 33.19 -26.94
C VAL A 96 -7.25 32.14 -26.34
N GLN A 97 -8.30 31.73 -27.03
CA GLN A 97 -9.21 30.66 -26.54
C GLN A 97 -8.48 29.33 -26.31
N GLY A 98 -7.60 28.93 -27.23
CA GLY A 98 -6.80 27.73 -27.08
C GLY A 98 -5.85 27.78 -25.86
N ILE A 99 -5.20 28.93 -25.66
CA ILE A 99 -4.30 29.14 -24.50
C ILE A 99 -5.11 29.13 -23.20
N VAL A 100 -6.26 29.85 -23.17
CA VAL A 100 -7.14 29.87 -21.98
C VAL A 100 -7.63 28.47 -21.63
N ALA A 101 -8.02 27.68 -22.61
CA ALA A 101 -8.46 26.30 -22.39
C ALA A 101 -7.32 25.42 -21.82
N MET A 102 -6.11 25.58 -22.33
CA MET A 102 -4.92 24.86 -21.79
C MET A 102 -4.60 25.28 -20.35
N VAL A 103 -4.64 26.56 -20.04
CA VAL A 103 -4.46 27.07 -18.67
C VAL A 103 -5.54 26.53 -17.75
N LEU A 104 -6.79 26.54 -18.17
CA LEU A 104 -7.91 25.99 -17.41
C LEU A 104 -7.71 24.50 -17.13
N ALA A 105 -7.26 23.73 -18.12
CA ALA A 105 -6.95 22.30 -17.94
C ALA A 105 -5.87 22.08 -16.86
N VAL A 106 -4.81 22.88 -16.88
CA VAL A 106 -3.75 22.83 -15.85
C VAL A 106 -4.31 23.19 -14.48
N VAL A 107 -5.10 24.26 -14.38
CA VAL A 107 -5.73 24.69 -13.11
C VAL A 107 -6.64 23.60 -12.55
N ILE A 108 -7.48 22.98 -13.39
CA ILE A 108 -8.36 21.88 -12.97
C ILE A 108 -7.52 20.71 -12.46
N THR A 109 -6.47 20.31 -13.18
CA THR A 109 -5.62 19.18 -12.82
C THR A 109 -4.90 19.45 -11.51
N VAL A 110 -4.26 20.61 -11.35
CA VAL A 110 -3.56 21.01 -10.12
C VAL A 110 -4.54 21.09 -8.94
N ASN A 111 -5.73 21.70 -9.15
CA ASN A 111 -6.73 21.77 -8.11
C ASN A 111 -7.21 20.37 -7.67
N THR A 112 -7.42 19.45 -8.62
CA THR A 112 -7.80 18.07 -8.33
C THR A 112 -6.73 17.34 -7.52
N VAL A 113 -5.47 17.52 -7.87
CA VAL A 113 -4.35 16.87 -7.15
C VAL A 113 -4.16 17.48 -5.76
N CYS A 114 -4.19 18.82 -5.66
CA CYS A 114 -3.86 19.53 -4.42
C CYS A 114 -5.05 19.63 -3.42
N PHE A 115 -6.29 19.60 -3.89
CA PHE A 115 -7.49 19.85 -3.07
C PHE A 115 -8.62 18.86 -3.36
N GLY A 116 -8.35 17.82 -4.14
CA GLY A 116 -9.30 16.76 -4.49
C GLY A 116 -9.33 15.63 -3.45
N PRO A 117 -9.82 14.46 -3.83
CA PRO A 117 -9.99 13.31 -2.92
C PRO A 117 -8.71 12.88 -2.19
N GLN A 118 -7.54 13.18 -2.75
CA GLN A 118 -6.24 12.82 -2.19
C GLN A 118 -5.56 13.95 -1.40
N TYR A 119 -6.28 15.04 -1.10
CA TYR A 119 -5.70 16.19 -0.38
C TYR A 119 -5.13 15.81 1.00
N SER A 120 -5.87 15.04 1.77
CA SER A 120 -5.43 14.61 3.09
C SER A 120 -4.13 13.80 3.01
N ASN A 121 -4.09 12.84 2.10
CA ASN A 121 -2.93 11.99 1.86
C ASN A 121 -1.71 12.81 1.42
N LEU A 122 -1.91 13.70 0.45
CA LEU A 122 -0.87 14.59 -0.03
C LEU A 122 -0.37 15.54 1.07
N SER A 123 -1.27 16.10 1.85
CA SER A 123 -0.94 16.98 2.97
C SER A 123 -0.09 16.26 4.02
N THR A 124 -0.46 15.03 4.39
CA THR A 124 0.31 14.22 5.34
C THR A 124 1.70 13.91 4.83
N VAL A 125 1.82 13.50 3.55
CA VAL A 125 3.12 13.23 2.93
C VAL A 125 4.00 14.48 2.85
N LEU A 126 3.40 15.66 2.61
CA LEU A 126 4.14 16.92 2.45
C LEU A 126 4.42 17.64 3.78
N SER A 127 3.69 17.36 4.85
CA SER A 127 3.87 18.07 6.13
C SER A 127 5.20 17.76 6.83
N GLY A 128 5.90 16.74 6.36
CA GLY A 128 7.20 16.35 6.90
C GLY A 128 7.11 15.77 8.32
N THR A 129 8.15 15.08 8.72
CA THR A 129 8.30 14.60 10.10
C THR A 129 9.21 15.55 10.86
N THR A 130 8.77 16.01 12.03
CA THR A 130 9.67 16.66 12.98
C THR A 130 10.61 15.59 13.52
N ALA A 131 11.91 15.83 13.47
CA ALA A 131 12.86 14.92 14.09
C ALA A 131 12.61 14.89 15.61
N ILE A 132 12.26 13.71 16.12
CA ILE A 132 12.11 13.47 17.56
C ILE A 132 13.49 13.12 18.10
N SER A 133 13.89 13.66 19.25
CA SER A 133 15.17 13.32 19.88
C SER A 133 15.17 11.87 20.33
N GLU A 134 16.36 11.24 20.37
CA GLU A 134 16.48 9.87 20.87
C GLU A 134 16.04 9.72 22.33
N GLU A 135 16.20 10.77 23.14
CA GLU A 135 15.71 10.80 24.51
C GLU A 135 14.18 10.62 24.57
N HIS A 136 13.44 11.40 23.78
CA HIS A 136 11.97 11.27 23.72
C HIS A 136 11.50 9.96 23.12
N ILE A 137 12.28 9.37 22.20
CA ILE A 137 11.99 8.03 21.68
C ILE A 137 12.10 7.00 22.80
N ASN A 138 13.17 7.05 23.59
CA ASN A 138 13.39 6.11 24.66
C ASN A 138 12.33 6.27 25.79
N GLU A 139 11.99 7.49 26.17
CA GLU A 139 10.89 7.76 27.09
C GLU A 139 9.55 7.19 26.59
N SER A 140 9.31 7.29 25.28
CA SER A 140 8.10 6.74 24.65
C SER A 140 8.09 5.22 24.65
N LEU A 141 9.24 4.59 24.44
CA LEU A 141 9.38 3.13 24.48
C LEU A 141 9.18 2.60 25.91
N GLU A 142 9.77 3.24 26.92
CA GLU A 142 9.55 2.89 28.33
C GLU A 142 8.06 3.03 28.74
N ALA A 143 7.41 4.09 28.27
CA ALA A 143 5.97 4.28 28.50
C ALA A 143 5.14 3.21 27.79
N ALA A 144 5.50 2.84 26.56
CA ALA A 144 4.81 1.80 25.81
C ALA A 144 4.96 0.42 26.46
N GLU A 145 6.14 0.10 26.97
CA GLU A 145 6.40 -1.12 27.73
C GLU A 145 5.53 -1.17 29.01
N ALA A 146 5.53 -0.10 29.79
CA ALA A 146 4.70 0.01 31.00
C ALA A 146 3.19 -0.15 30.68
N ILE A 147 2.72 0.43 29.57
CA ILE A 147 1.33 0.26 29.12
C ILE A 147 1.05 -1.19 28.72
N ALA A 148 2.00 -1.85 28.04
CA ALA A 148 1.86 -3.24 27.63
C ALA A 148 1.79 -4.16 28.84
N ASP A 149 2.63 -3.95 29.84
CA ASP A 149 2.66 -4.73 31.10
C ASP A 149 1.31 -4.67 31.83
N GLU A 150 0.67 -3.52 31.83
CA GLU A 150 -0.66 -3.34 32.44
C GLU A 150 -1.81 -3.82 31.52
N GLY A 151 -1.59 -3.76 30.20
CA GLY A 151 -2.64 -4.01 29.19
C GLY A 151 -2.74 -5.44 28.70
N ILE A 152 -1.65 -6.23 28.76
CA ILE A 152 -1.64 -7.62 28.34
C ILE A 152 -2.49 -8.45 29.30
N THR A 153 -3.55 -9.06 28.77
CA THR A 153 -4.53 -9.77 29.58
C THR A 153 -4.48 -11.27 29.34
N LEU A 154 -4.25 -12.02 30.41
CA LEU A 154 -4.36 -13.48 30.38
C LEU A 154 -5.84 -13.89 30.46
N LEU A 155 -6.41 -14.28 29.31
CA LEU A 155 -7.83 -14.63 29.23
C LEU A 155 -8.13 -16.03 29.77
N LYS A 156 -7.18 -16.95 29.66
CA LYS A 156 -7.36 -18.35 30.03
C LYS A 156 -6.03 -18.98 30.42
N ASN A 157 -6.01 -19.74 31.51
CA ASN A 157 -4.84 -20.51 31.96
C ASN A 157 -5.31 -21.82 32.58
N GLU A 158 -5.56 -22.82 31.74
CA GLU A 158 -6.00 -24.14 32.19
C GLU A 158 -4.80 -24.99 32.57
N GLY A 159 -4.94 -25.75 33.65
CA GLY A 159 -3.89 -26.65 34.12
C GLY A 159 -2.62 -25.96 34.61
N ASN A 160 -2.65 -24.63 34.84
CA ASN A 160 -1.48 -23.81 35.17
C ASN A 160 -0.38 -23.92 34.10
N ALA A 161 -0.78 -23.91 32.82
CA ALA A 161 0.16 -23.94 31.69
C ALA A 161 1.12 -22.74 31.68
N LEU A 162 0.71 -21.60 32.21
CA LEU A 162 1.50 -20.38 32.36
C LEU A 162 1.72 -20.05 33.84
N PRO A 163 2.87 -19.43 34.18
CA PRO A 163 4.00 -19.07 33.32
C PRO A 163 4.82 -20.31 32.92
N LEU A 164 5.43 -20.26 31.73
CA LEU A 164 6.39 -21.25 31.28
C LEU A 164 7.73 -21.07 32.05
N ALA A 165 8.41 -22.17 32.29
CA ALA A 165 9.74 -22.11 32.90
C ALA A 165 10.76 -21.52 31.92
N SER A 166 11.72 -20.74 32.42
CA SER A 166 12.86 -20.28 31.63
C SER A 166 13.61 -21.46 31.02
N GLY A 167 14.06 -21.34 29.79
CA GLY A 167 14.69 -22.41 29.03
C GLY A 167 13.72 -23.41 28.39
N THR A 168 12.41 -23.19 28.49
CA THR A 168 11.43 -23.98 27.74
C THR A 168 11.67 -23.84 26.26
N LYS A 169 11.65 -24.95 25.53
CA LYS A 169 11.68 -24.98 24.07
C LYS A 169 10.29 -24.73 23.52
N LEU A 170 10.18 -23.82 22.52
CA LEU A 170 8.91 -23.39 21.95
C LEU A 170 8.89 -23.58 20.43
N ASN A 171 7.86 -24.26 19.95
CA ASN A 171 7.50 -24.19 18.54
C ASN A 171 6.59 -22.98 18.35
N VAL A 172 7.03 -21.97 17.59
CA VAL A 172 6.26 -20.73 17.37
C VAL A 172 5.61 -20.78 15.99
N PHE A 173 4.30 -21.05 15.98
CA PHE A 173 3.50 -21.15 14.76
C PHE A 173 2.78 -19.83 14.45
N GLY A 174 2.37 -19.69 13.19
CA GLY A 174 1.63 -18.56 12.67
C GLY A 174 2.54 -17.54 11.98
N TRP A 175 2.12 -17.07 10.81
CA TRP A 175 2.90 -16.11 10.01
C TRP A 175 3.19 -14.81 10.78
N SER A 176 2.30 -14.39 11.68
CA SER A 176 2.48 -13.20 12.52
C SER A 176 3.63 -13.31 13.50
N SER A 177 4.15 -14.52 13.75
CA SER A 177 5.32 -14.69 14.61
C SER A 177 6.59 -14.07 14.03
N VAL A 178 6.72 -14.10 12.69
CA VAL A 178 7.87 -13.55 11.95
C VAL A 178 7.56 -12.26 11.22
N ALA A 179 6.28 -11.92 11.05
CA ALA A 179 5.85 -10.73 10.34
C ALA A 179 4.63 -10.08 11.02
N PRO A 180 4.77 -9.65 12.28
CA PRO A 180 3.68 -9.02 13.01
C PRO A 180 3.30 -7.68 12.39
N VAL A 181 2.05 -7.29 12.61
CA VAL A 181 1.54 -5.99 12.22
C VAL A 181 1.75 -5.03 13.39
N TYR A 182 2.77 -4.19 13.30
CA TYR A 182 3.15 -3.26 14.39
C TYR A 182 2.33 -1.97 14.43
N GLY A 183 1.50 -1.71 13.44
CA GLY A 183 0.68 -0.50 13.39
C GLY A 183 -0.32 -0.56 12.26
N GLY A 184 -1.34 0.28 12.34
CA GLY A 184 -2.37 0.41 11.31
C GLY A 184 -2.00 1.39 10.20
N ALA A 185 -2.96 1.66 9.32
CA ALA A 185 -2.86 2.74 8.32
C ALA A 185 -3.17 4.11 8.96
N GLY A 186 -2.88 5.17 8.24
CA GLY A 186 -3.20 6.54 8.64
C GLY A 186 -2.44 6.99 9.90
N SER A 187 -3.15 7.57 10.85
CA SER A 187 -2.58 8.05 12.11
C SER A 187 -2.11 6.93 13.05
N GLY A 188 -2.57 5.69 12.83
CA GLY A 188 -2.07 4.50 13.53
C GLY A 188 -0.76 3.94 12.96
N SER A 189 -0.23 4.54 11.90
CA SER A 189 1.05 4.14 11.29
C SER A 189 2.22 4.46 12.22
N SER A 190 3.10 3.49 12.43
CA SER A 190 4.31 3.65 13.24
C SER A 190 5.56 3.25 12.46
N ASP A 191 6.71 3.81 12.87
CA ASP A 191 8.02 3.34 12.38
C ASP A 191 8.37 2.04 13.11
N SER A 192 8.18 0.91 12.43
CA SER A 192 8.48 -0.41 12.97
C SER A 192 9.97 -0.77 12.96
N SER A 193 10.84 0.12 12.48
CA SER A 193 12.29 -0.18 12.37
C SER A 193 12.98 -0.41 13.72
N LYS A 194 12.35 0.07 14.80
CA LYS A 194 12.83 -0.08 16.18
C LYS A 194 11.94 -1.00 17.03
N ALA A 195 10.92 -1.62 16.44
CA ALA A 195 10.05 -2.53 17.16
C ALA A 195 10.80 -3.82 17.46
N ALA A 196 10.70 -4.30 18.71
CA ALA A 196 11.17 -5.61 19.07
C ALA A 196 10.33 -6.70 18.39
N SER A 197 10.97 -7.73 17.85
CA SER A 197 10.24 -8.88 17.33
C SER A 197 9.78 -9.78 18.48
N LEU A 198 8.71 -10.53 18.26
CA LEU A 198 8.27 -11.54 19.24
C LEU A 198 9.37 -12.57 19.51
N LEU A 199 10.07 -13.00 18.47
CA LEU A 199 11.13 -14.01 18.59
C LEU A 199 12.31 -13.47 19.39
N ASP A 200 12.73 -12.22 19.15
CA ASP A 200 13.79 -11.58 19.95
C ASP A 200 13.38 -11.49 21.43
N GLY A 201 12.15 -11.06 21.71
CA GLY A 201 11.63 -11.00 23.07
C GLY A 201 11.57 -12.36 23.75
N LEU A 202 11.21 -13.42 23.03
CA LEU A 202 11.24 -14.79 23.58
C LEU A 202 12.68 -15.24 23.91
N HIS A 203 13.64 -14.94 23.04
CA HIS A 203 15.06 -15.26 23.28
C HIS A 203 15.62 -14.46 24.47
N GLU A 204 15.31 -13.18 24.57
CA GLU A 204 15.70 -12.34 25.72
C GLU A 204 15.09 -12.83 27.04
N ALA A 205 13.86 -13.36 26.99
CA ALA A 205 13.22 -14.00 28.14
C ALA A 205 13.78 -15.39 28.47
N GLY A 206 14.73 -15.89 27.67
CA GLY A 206 15.44 -17.14 27.89
C GLY A 206 14.75 -18.39 27.35
N PHE A 207 13.82 -18.24 26.39
CA PHE A 207 13.22 -19.35 25.66
C PHE A 207 14.09 -19.76 24.47
N GLU A 208 14.06 -21.04 24.11
CA GLU A 208 14.66 -21.57 22.89
C GLU A 208 13.57 -21.84 21.86
N THR A 209 13.65 -21.22 20.69
CA THR A 209 12.65 -21.36 19.62
C THR A 209 13.12 -22.28 18.50
N ASN A 210 12.20 -22.86 17.77
CA ASN A 210 12.50 -23.80 16.69
C ASN A 210 12.91 -23.05 15.41
N THR A 211 14.21 -22.99 15.15
CA THR A 211 14.78 -22.26 14.01
C THR A 211 14.31 -22.79 12.64
N GLU A 212 14.01 -24.08 12.49
CA GLU A 212 13.49 -24.60 11.22
C GLU A 212 12.07 -24.07 10.95
N LEU A 213 11.24 -24.01 11.98
CA LEU A 213 9.89 -23.44 11.88
C LEU A 213 9.93 -21.94 11.61
N GLU A 214 10.82 -21.20 12.27
CA GLU A 214 11.04 -19.76 11.99
C GLU A 214 11.46 -19.51 10.55
N ASN A 215 12.42 -20.29 10.06
CA ASN A 215 12.89 -20.20 8.68
C ASN A 215 11.79 -20.55 7.68
N PHE A 216 10.96 -21.54 7.98
CA PHE A 216 9.83 -21.91 7.16
C PHE A 216 8.87 -20.72 6.99
N TYR A 217 8.43 -20.10 8.09
CA TYR A 217 7.55 -18.93 8.02
C TYR A 217 8.22 -17.70 7.39
N THR A 218 9.49 -17.46 7.68
CA THR A 218 10.23 -16.34 7.08
C THR A 218 10.31 -16.44 5.56
N ASN A 219 10.46 -17.65 5.04
CA ASN A 219 10.59 -17.91 3.61
C ASN A 219 9.27 -18.27 2.91
N PHE A 220 8.19 -18.48 3.66
CA PHE A 220 6.92 -18.97 3.14
C PHE A 220 6.33 -18.05 2.07
N ARG A 221 6.43 -16.74 2.22
CA ARG A 221 5.97 -15.75 1.23
C ARG A 221 6.94 -14.59 1.17
N SER A 222 7.27 -14.19 -0.08
CA SER A 222 8.02 -12.96 -0.34
C SER A 222 7.17 -11.71 -0.11
N GLU A 223 5.87 -11.82 -0.33
CA GLU A 223 4.91 -10.73 -0.14
C GLU A 223 4.12 -10.99 1.15
N ARG A 224 4.10 -9.99 2.00
CA ARG A 224 3.31 -9.96 3.24
C ARG A 224 2.16 -8.98 3.09
N PRO A 225 1.07 -9.14 3.88
CA PRO A 225 0.03 -8.14 3.92
C PRO A 225 0.60 -6.76 4.14
N SER A 226 0.26 -5.83 3.27
CA SER A 226 0.73 -4.46 3.38
C SER A 226 -0.30 -3.59 4.06
N ILE A 227 0.17 -2.78 5.00
CA ILE A 227 -0.60 -1.68 5.55
C ILE A 227 0.01 -0.41 4.98
N SER A 228 -0.74 0.28 4.15
CA SER A 228 -0.32 1.53 3.53
C SER A 228 -1.26 2.67 3.92
N PHE A 229 -0.81 3.88 3.64
CA PHE A 229 -1.62 5.07 3.83
C PHE A 229 -2.91 5.07 2.98
N PHE A 230 -2.95 4.29 1.91
CA PHE A 230 -4.04 4.25 0.93
C PHE A 230 -4.92 3.01 1.03
N GLY A 231 -4.63 2.12 1.96
CA GLY A 231 -5.43 0.93 2.18
C GLY A 231 -4.70 -0.16 2.96
N VAL A 232 -5.46 -1.13 3.41
CA VAL A 232 -4.99 -2.30 4.15
C VAL A 232 -5.25 -3.54 3.32
N ASP A 233 -4.25 -4.39 3.23
CA ASP A 233 -4.39 -5.75 2.72
C ASP A 233 -4.80 -6.66 3.88
N PHE A 234 -5.99 -7.24 3.81
CA PHE A 234 -6.54 -8.11 4.84
C PHE A 234 -6.17 -9.59 4.65
N THR A 235 -5.15 -9.89 3.86
CA THR A 235 -4.69 -11.26 3.66
C THR A 235 -4.30 -11.93 4.97
N ILE A 236 -4.66 -13.21 5.09
CA ILE A 236 -4.19 -14.10 6.15
C ILE A 236 -3.25 -15.13 5.50
N PRO A 237 -1.94 -14.88 5.44
CA PRO A 237 -1.02 -15.68 4.63
C PRO A 237 -0.55 -16.97 5.34
N GLU A 238 -1.44 -17.77 5.84
CA GLU A 238 -1.06 -19.02 6.51
C GLU A 238 -0.76 -20.13 5.49
N PRO A 239 0.27 -20.98 5.69
CA PRO A 239 0.59 -22.09 4.82
C PRO A 239 -0.53 -23.15 4.77
N THR A 240 -0.62 -23.84 3.63
CA THR A 240 -1.48 -25.02 3.50
C THR A 240 -0.91 -26.22 4.25
N MET A 241 -1.76 -27.19 4.57
CA MET A 241 -1.31 -28.45 5.15
C MET A 241 -0.33 -29.21 4.25
N GLU A 242 -0.47 -29.07 2.93
CA GLU A 242 0.47 -29.67 1.96
C GLU A 242 1.87 -29.02 2.06
N GLU A 243 1.94 -27.71 2.21
CA GLU A 243 3.21 -26.99 2.40
C GLU A 243 3.89 -27.39 3.71
N PHE A 244 3.16 -27.51 4.80
CA PHE A 244 3.69 -28.02 6.08
C PHE A 244 4.24 -29.45 5.94
N GLN A 245 3.49 -30.32 5.25
CA GLN A 245 3.89 -31.72 5.04
C GLN A 245 5.13 -31.81 4.15
N ASN A 246 5.15 -31.09 3.02
CA ASN A 246 6.29 -31.10 2.10
C ASN A 246 7.58 -30.60 2.74
N ALA A 247 7.48 -29.67 3.69
CA ALA A 247 8.61 -29.17 4.47
C ALA A 247 8.89 -29.99 5.76
N ASN A 248 8.10 -31.05 6.01
CA ASN A 248 8.23 -31.91 7.20
C ASN A 248 8.18 -31.14 8.54
N ILE A 249 7.43 -30.06 8.60
CA ILE A 249 7.41 -29.11 9.73
C ILE A 249 6.84 -29.76 11.00
N PHE A 250 5.75 -30.49 10.92
CA PHE A 250 5.12 -31.08 12.11
C PHE A 250 5.98 -32.15 12.77
N GLU A 251 6.69 -32.97 11.99
CA GLU A 251 7.58 -33.99 12.55
C GLU A 251 8.83 -33.32 13.21
N ASN A 252 9.35 -32.26 12.56
CA ASN A 252 10.41 -31.46 13.16
C ASN A 252 9.95 -30.79 14.46
N ALA A 253 8.77 -30.14 14.46
CA ALA A 253 8.22 -29.49 15.64
C ALA A 253 8.03 -30.47 16.82
N LYS A 254 7.44 -31.64 16.56
CA LYS A 254 7.28 -32.70 17.58
C LYS A 254 8.62 -33.20 18.14
N ALA A 255 9.64 -33.30 17.30
CA ALA A 255 10.97 -33.69 17.75
C ALA A 255 11.67 -32.61 18.57
N PHE A 256 11.33 -31.34 18.35
CA PHE A 256 11.93 -30.21 19.02
C PHE A 256 11.33 -29.96 20.41
N SER A 257 9.98 -29.90 20.52
CA SER A 257 9.28 -29.58 21.78
C SER A 257 7.83 -30.01 21.76
N ASP A 258 7.32 -30.36 22.93
CA ASP A 258 5.89 -30.63 23.18
C ASP A 258 5.08 -29.33 23.45
N THR A 259 5.75 -28.18 23.45
CA THR A 259 5.10 -26.88 23.71
C THR A 259 5.07 -26.04 22.45
N ALA A 260 3.88 -25.56 22.11
CA ALA A 260 3.69 -24.68 20.99
C ALA A 260 3.07 -23.34 21.43
N LEU A 261 3.53 -22.24 20.81
CA LEU A 261 2.94 -20.92 20.84
C LEU A 261 2.36 -20.64 19.45
N VAL A 262 1.08 -20.32 19.38
CA VAL A 262 0.41 -19.99 18.12
C VAL A 262 0.10 -18.50 18.10
N VAL A 263 0.60 -17.79 17.10
CA VAL A 263 0.48 -16.35 16.95
C VAL A 263 -0.50 -16.02 15.84
N ILE A 264 -1.66 -15.51 16.22
CA ILE A 264 -2.71 -15.09 15.29
C ILE A 264 -2.68 -13.58 15.13
N GLY A 265 -2.54 -13.11 13.91
CA GLY A 265 -2.52 -11.68 13.57
C GLY A 265 -3.64 -11.30 12.62
N ARG A 266 -4.11 -10.06 12.75
CA ARG A 266 -5.08 -9.44 11.86
C ARG A 266 -4.64 -8.02 11.54
N SER A 267 -4.81 -7.60 10.29
CA SER A 267 -4.51 -6.25 9.84
C SER A 267 -5.74 -5.37 9.91
N SER A 268 -5.56 -4.12 10.32
CA SER A 268 -6.59 -3.08 10.21
C SER A 268 -5.91 -1.71 10.13
N GLY A 269 -6.70 -0.67 9.89
CA GLY A 269 -6.15 0.69 9.84
C GLY A 269 -7.25 1.74 9.83
N GLU A 270 -6.84 3.00 9.98
CA GLU A 270 -7.75 4.14 9.90
C GLU A 270 -8.40 4.20 8.51
N GLY A 271 -9.73 4.31 8.45
CA GLY A 271 -10.49 4.27 7.21
C GLY A 271 -10.58 2.88 6.56
N SER A 272 -10.15 1.83 7.25
CA SER A 272 -10.16 0.45 6.78
C SER A 272 -10.71 -0.45 7.89
N ASP A 273 -12.03 -0.40 8.09
CA ASP A 273 -12.72 -1.21 9.09
C ASP A 273 -12.58 -2.70 8.81
N LEU A 274 -12.59 -3.50 9.87
CA LEU A 274 -12.56 -4.94 9.75
C LEU A 274 -13.81 -5.45 9.03
N ALA A 275 -13.61 -6.39 8.14
CA ALA A 275 -14.71 -7.03 7.44
C ALA A 275 -15.61 -7.81 8.40
N MET A 276 -16.91 -7.58 8.31
CA MET A 276 -17.90 -8.33 9.09
C MET A 276 -18.08 -9.75 8.55
N ASN A 277 -17.87 -9.95 7.26
CA ASN A 277 -17.86 -11.24 6.59
C ASN A 277 -16.89 -11.20 5.40
N LEU A 278 -16.44 -12.37 4.99
CA LEU A 278 -15.58 -12.54 3.82
C LEU A 278 -16.49 -12.92 2.65
N SER A 279 -16.55 -12.09 1.59
CA SER A 279 -17.37 -12.39 0.42
C SER A 279 -16.58 -13.17 -0.63
N ASP A 280 -17.29 -13.99 -1.42
CA ASP A 280 -16.72 -14.75 -2.53
C ASP A 280 -16.03 -13.89 -3.60
N ASP A 281 -16.39 -12.61 -3.71
CA ASP A 281 -15.86 -11.72 -4.74
C ASP A 281 -14.44 -11.24 -4.48
N ASN A 282 -13.86 -11.58 -3.34
CA ASN A 282 -12.51 -11.17 -2.94
C ASN A 282 -12.24 -9.65 -3.02
N ASN A 283 -13.25 -8.89 -3.41
CA ASN A 283 -13.28 -7.45 -3.49
C ASN A 283 -14.56 -7.00 -2.83
N PHE A 284 -14.49 -6.43 -1.66
CA PHE A 284 -15.63 -5.71 -1.15
C PHE A 284 -15.23 -4.29 -0.80
N THR A 285 -16.22 -3.42 -0.88
CA THR A 285 -16.05 -2.02 -0.57
C THR A 285 -16.22 -1.87 0.92
N ILE A 286 -15.19 -1.41 1.62
CA ILE A 286 -15.28 -1.02 3.02
C ILE A 286 -15.38 0.49 3.08
N GLY A 287 -16.31 0.97 3.88
CA GLY A 287 -16.50 2.39 4.15
C GLY A 287 -17.40 3.11 3.17
N GLU A 288 -17.83 4.32 3.55
CA GLU A 288 -18.75 5.18 2.80
C GLU A 288 -18.15 5.70 1.48
N ASN A 289 -16.84 5.61 1.32
CA ASN A 289 -16.11 6.20 0.20
C ASN A 289 -15.80 5.22 -0.94
N GLY A 290 -16.23 3.97 -0.87
CA GLY A 290 -16.02 3.00 -1.93
C GLY A 290 -14.57 2.54 -2.08
N GLU A 291 -13.84 2.50 -1.00
CA GLU A 291 -12.49 1.95 -0.97
C GLU A 291 -12.55 0.44 -1.22
N HIS A 292 -11.82 -0.02 -2.23
CA HIS A 292 -11.73 -1.44 -2.53
C HIS A 292 -10.70 -2.07 -1.61
N VAL A 293 -11.17 -2.91 -0.73
CA VAL A 293 -10.29 -3.79 0.02
C VAL A 293 -10.19 -5.10 -0.75
N THR A 294 -9.00 -5.39 -1.21
CA THR A 294 -8.71 -6.67 -1.80
C THR A 294 -8.32 -7.62 -0.68
N PHE A 295 -9.15 -8.60 -0.40
CA PHE A 295 -8.66 -9.77 0.30
C PHE A 295 -7.75 -10.50 -0.66
N SER A 296 -6.52 -10.65 -0.31
CA SER A 296 -5.70 -11.59 -1.01
C SER A 296 -6.24 -12.96 -0.67
N THR A 297 -6.59 -13.56 -1.67
CA THR A 297 -7.18 -14.83 -1.76
C THR A 297 -6.13 -15.88 -1.60
N GLN A 298 -6.10 -16.39 -0.48
CA GLN A 298 -5.99 -17.81 -0.35
C GLN A 298 -7.39 -18.35 -0.64
N GLU A 299 -7.83 -18.32 -1.89
CA GLU A 299 -9.23 -18.44 -2.31
C GLU A 299 -9.91 -19.69 -1.76
N ASP A 300 -9.14 -20.74 -1.59
CA ASP A 300 -9.56 -22.04 -1.03
C ASP A 300 -9.72 -22.02 0.50
N ASP A 301 -9.33 -20.92 1.14
CA ASP A 301 -9.32 -20.79 2.60
C ASP A 301 -10.42 -19.89 3.15
N LEU A 302 -11.11 -19.17 2.30
CA LEU A 302 -12.14 -18.24 2.68
C LEU A 302 -13.51 -18.89 2.71
N ASP A 303 -14.10 -18.93 3.89
CA ASP A 303 -15.53 -19.15 4.07
C ASP A 303 -16.22 -17.78 4.08
N ALA A 304 -17.02 -17.51 3.06
CA ALA A 304 -17.68 -16.23 2.86
C ALA A 304 -18.55 -15.78 4.06
N GLU A 305 -19.02 -16.72 4.85
CA GLU A 305 -19.86 -16.48 6.03
C GLU A 305 -19.04 -16.07 7.27
N LYS A 306 -17.73 -16.33 7.27
CA LYS A 306 -16.86 -16.01 8.41
C LYS A 306 -16.56 -14.54 8.53
N SER A 307 -16.47 -14.06 9.76
CA SER A 307 -15.89 -12.79 10.10
C SER A 307 -14.35 -12.84 9.93
N TYR A 308 -13.75 -11.72 9.57
CA TYR A 308 -12.29 -11.59 9.52
C TYR A 308 -11.60 -11.87 10.86
N LEU A 309 -12.30 -11.73 11.97
CA LEU A 309 -11.79 -12.06 13.31
C LEU A 309 -11.84 -13.54 13.66
N GLU A 310 -12.58 -14.34 12.91
CA GLU A 310 -12.61 -15.80 13.10
C GLU A 310 -11.34 -16.43 12.52
N LEU A 311 -11.02 -17.64 12.99
CA LEU A 311 -9.90 -18.39 12.46
C LEU A 311 -10.19 -18.82 11.02
N SER A 312 -9.22 -18.64 10.14
CA SER A 312 -9.28 -19.17 8.77
C SER A 312 -9.25 -20.70 8.76
N ASN A 313 -9.60 -21.31 7.65
CA ASN A 313 -9.57 -22.77 7.54
C ASN A 313 -8.13 -23.30 7.67
N ARG A 314 -7.14 -22.57 7.21
CA ARG A 314 -5.71 -22.93 7.35
C ARG A 314 -5.24 -22.78 8.78
N GLU A 315 -5.62 -21.71 9.47
CA GLU A 315 -5.33 -21.55 10.90
C GLU A 315 -5.96 -22.67 11.72
N ILE A 316 -7.21 -23.07 11.42
CA ILE A 316 -7.88 -24.22 12.09
C ILE A 316 -7.15 -25.52 11.77
N ALA A 317 -6.72 -25.73 10.53
CA ALA A 317 -6.01 -26.95 10.15
C ALA A 317 -4.62 -27.08 10.77
N MET A 318 -3.96 -25.95 11.04
CA MET A 318 -2.68 -25.88 11.72
C MET A 318 -2.79 -26.24 13.21
N LEU A 319 -3.89 -25.87 13.89
CA LEU A 319 -4.16 -26.14 15.32
C LEU A 319 -4.47 -27.62 15.57
#